data_f592c3beae2a44ddd946d019ad2dd05c
#
_entry.id   f592c3beae2a44ddd946d019ad2dd05c
#
_cell.length_a   1.000
_cell.length_b   1.000
_cell.length_c   1.000
_cell.angle_alpha   90.00
_cell.angle_beta   90.00
_cell.angle_gamma   90.00
#
_symmetry.space_group_name_H-M   'P 1'
#
loop_
_entity.id
_entity.type
_entity.pdbx_description
1 polymer ?
#
loop_
_entity_poly.entity_id
_entity_poly.type
_entity_poly.pdbx_seq_one_letter_code
_entity_poly.pdbx_strand_id
1 'polypeptide(L)'
;MIEMVIEQRRRDLGGGFEVGRVLPFAKRRMIGPFIFFDHMGPVDLALGLDRKFDVRAHPHVGLSTVSYLFSGEIMHRDSLGYEQPIRPRQVNWMTAGSGITHSERFEHARAVGDRLHGIQAWVALPEEFEETAPSFTHYAGTNLPHWNDGGVAGHLIAGSAYGLTAGAKTHSPLFYAHLEMEPGAVAEVPDKHEERALYIAAGAIEMHGTRYEAGQMLVLGAGASHFKAKTHSTVMVLGGEPIGERHIFWNFVSSSKDRLAQAASDWMAGRMKLPDADDGEFIPLPDEPAQPASAEK
;
A
#
# COMPACT_ATOMS: atom_id res chain seq x y z
N MET A 1 12.73 20.18 -3.71
CA MET A 1 14.03 19.46 -3.74
C MET A 1 13.80 17.99 -3.42
N ILE A 2 14.52 17.04 -4.06
CA ILE A 2 14.50 15.62 -3.67
C ILE A 2 15.43 15.46 -2.48
N GLU A 3 14.90 14.93 -1.37
CA GLU A 3 15.65 14.67 -0.14
C GLU A 3 16.31 13.29 -0.15
N MET A 4 15.61 12.31 -0.76
CA MET A 4 16.06 10.93 -0.78
C MET A 4 15.45 10.17 -1.96
N VAL A 5 16.21 9.22 -2.50
CA VAL A 5 15.73 8.21 -3.43
C VAL A 5 15.78 6.86 -2.73
N ILE A 6 14.66 6.15 -2.71
CA ILE A 6 14.54 4.82 -2.11
C ILE A 6 14.31 3.82 -3.23
N GLU A 7 15.24 2.89 -3.42
CA GLU A 7 15.09 1.78 -4.33
C GLU A 7 14.21 0.68 -3.72
N GLN A 8 13.33 0.10 -4.52
CA GLN A 8 12.59 -1.09 -4.09
C GLN A 8 13.55 -2.26 -3.80
N ARG A 9 13.21 -3.04 -2.78
CA ARG A 9 13.95 -4.24 -2.38
C ARG A 9 13.07 -5.46 -2.55
N ARG A 10 13.56 -6.48 -3.21
CA ARG A 10 12.81 -7.74 -3.35
C ARG A 10 12.53 -8.37 -1.99
N ARG A 11 11.29 -8.81 -1.80
CA ARG A 11 10.81 -9.56 -0.63
C ARG A 11 9.91 -10.69 -1.10
N ASP A 12 10.16 -11.90 -0.64
CA ASP A 12 9.25 -13.03 -0.77
C ASP A 12 8.22 -12.95 0.37
N LEU A 13 6.95 -12.92 0.02
CA LEU A 13 5.83 -12.94 0.99
C LEU A 13 5.45 -14.38 1.39
N GLY A 14 6.11 -15.37 0.83
CA GLY A 14 5.85 -16.79 0.99
C GLY A 14 5.44 -17.44 -0.34
N GLY A 15 5.78 -18.74 -0.47
CA GLY A 15 5.44 -19.52 -1.64
C GLY A 15 6.10 -19.11 -2.96
N GLY A 16 7.01 -18.13 -2.95
CA GLY A 16 7.64 -17.57 -4.14
C GLY A 16 6.91 -16.35 -4.71
N PHE A 17 5.95 -15.79 -3.98
CA PHE A 17 5.32 -14.52 -4.35
C PHE A 17 6.21 -13.33 -3.93
N GLU A 18 6.95 -12.80 -4.89
CA GLU A 18 7.88 -11.69 -4.68
C GLU A 18 7.22 -10.33 -4.89
N VAL A 19 7.59 -9.36 -4.04
CA VAL A 19 7.20 -7.95 -4.14
C VAL A 19 8.41 -7.03 -4.09
N GLY A 20 8.26 -5.82 -4.61
CA GLY A 20 9.23 -4.73 -4.46
C GLY A 20 8.90 -3.88 -3.25
N ARG A 21 9.51 -4.12 -2.08
CA ARG A 21 9.29 -3.33 -0.87
C ARG A 21 10.04 -2.03 -0.89
N VAL A 22 9.34 -0.92 -0.68
CA VAL A 22 9.88 0.43 -0.61
C VAL A 22 9.90 0.94 0.82
N LEU A 23 8.76 0.93 1.50
CA LEU A 23 8.63 1.26 2.91
C LEU A 23 8.33 0.01 3.75
N PRO A 24 8.79 -0.05 5.02
CA PRO A 24 9.68 0.89 5.69
C PRO A 24 11.12 0.83 5.14
N PHE A 25 11.77 1.99 5.11
CA PHE A 25 13.19 2.10 4.78
C PHE A 25 13.98 2.55 6.02
N ALA A 26 15.21 2.07 6.21
CA ALA A 26 15.98 2.29 7.44
C ALA A 26 16.17 3.79 7.78
N LYS A 27 16.41 4.62 6.76
CA LYS A 27 16.63 6.07 6.92
C LYS A 27 15.34 6.90 6.83
N ARG A 28 14.25 6.33 6.38
CA ARG A 28 12.93 6.97 6.23
C ARG A 28 11.83 5.94 6.39
N ARG A 29 11.31 5.79 7.59
CA ARG A 29 10.37 4.72 7.90
C ARG A 29 8.96 4.97 7.36
N MET A 30 8.58 6.25 7.27
CA MET A 30 7.24 6.69 6.89
C MET A 30 7.31 7.89 5.94
N ILE A 31 6.22 8.08 5.17
CA ILE A 31 5.92 9.31 4.42
C ILE A 31 4.54 9.77 4.89
N GLY A 32 4.46 10.81 5.71
CA GLY A 32 3.25 11.11 6.46
C GLY A 32 2.80 9.86 7.21
N PRO A 33 1.54 9.42 7.10
CA PRO A 33 1.05 8.20 7.73
C PRO A 33 1.38 6.91 6.97
N PHE A 34 1.96 6.97 5.76
CA PHE A 34 2.30 5.77 4.98
C PHE A 34 3.53 5.08 5.56
N ILE A 35 3.33 3.93 6.21
CA ILE A 35 4.37 3.19 6.92
C ILE A 35 4.85 1.94 6.19
N PHE A 36 4.11 1.50 5.16
CA PHE A 36 4.44 0.34 4.36
C PHE A 36 4.02 0.58 2.90
N PHE A 37 4.86 0.12 1.96
CA PHE A 37 4.59 0.26 0.55
C PHE A 37 5.27 -0.87 -0.23
N ASP A 38 4.47 -1.81 -0.74
CA ASP A 38 4.90 -2.92 -1.56
C ASP A 38 4.35 -2.81 -2.97
N HIS A 39 5.21 -2.99 -3.96
CA HIS A 39 4.88 -3.06 -5.36
C HIS A 39 4.80 -4.53 -5.79
N MET A 40 3.60 -4.99 -6.13
CA MET A 40 3.29 -6.32 -6.61
C MET A 40 3.43 -6.37 -8.13
N GLY A 41 4.28 -7.23 -8.65
CA GLY A 41 4.47 -7.41 -10.09
C GLY A 41 5.20 -6.25 -10.80
N PRO A 42 4.97 -6.08 -12.11
CA PRO A 42 4.09 -6.90 -12.96
C PRO A 42 4.59 -8.34 -13.08
N VAL A 43 3.70 -9.31 -12.87
CA VAL A 43 4.00 -10.75 -12.95
C VAL A 43 2.85 -11.50 -13.61
N ASP A 44 3.20 -12.42 -14.52
CA ASP A 44 2.21 -13.29 -15.16
C ASP A 44 1.96 -14.50 -14.25
N LEU A 45 0.70 -14.68 -13.86
CA LEU A 45 0.21 -15.77 -13.03
C LEU A 45 -0.44 -16.83 -13.94
N ALA A 46 0.10 -18.04 -13.91
CA ALA A 46 -0.38 -19.11 -14.79
C ALA A 46 -1.75 -19.66 -14.39
N LEU A 47 -2.49 -20.16 -15.37
CA LEU A 47 -3.63 -21.05 -15.13
C LEU A 47 -3.20 -22.22 -14.24
N GLY A 48 -4.01 -22.55 -13.23
CA GLY A 48 -3.68 -23.60 -12.26
C GLY A 48 -2.65 -23.19 -11.21
N LEU A 49 -2.44 -21.87 -11.01
CA LEU A 49 -1.53 -21.32 -10.00
C LEU A 49 -1.66 -22.05 -8.66
N ASP A 50 -0.53 -22.48 -8.10
CA ASP A 50 -0.47 -23.17 -6.81
C ASP A 50 -1.00 -22.28 -5.68
N ARG A 51 -1.77 -22.86 -4.76
CA ARG A 51 -2.33 -22.14 -3.58
C ARG A 51 -1.25 -21.60 -2.64
N LYS A 52 0.00 -22.08 -2.70
CA LYS A 52 1.10 -21.51 -1.92
C LYS A 52 1.40 -20.04 -2.20
N PHE A 53 0.97 -19.53 -3.36
CA PHE A 53 1.07 -18.10 -3.71
C PHE A 53 0.01 -17.25 -3.02
N ASP A 54 -1.07 -17.85 -2.52
CA ASP A 54 -2.12 -17.13 -1.79
C ASP A 54 -1.57 -16.58 -0.47
N VAL A 55 -2.00 -15.38 -0.10
CA VAL A 55 -1.74 -14.81 1.22
C VAL A 55 -2.84 -15.30 2.16
N ARG A 56 -2.51 -16.30 2.99
CA ARG A 56 -3.42 -16.93 3.96
C ARG A 56 -3.88 -15.92 5.01
N ALA A 57 -4.90 -16.28 5.78
CA ALA A 57 -5.43 -15.44 6.84
C ALA A 57 -4.33 -14.96 7.79
N HIS A 58 -4.26 -13.66 7.99
CA HIS A 58 -3.29 -12.97 8.83
C HIS A 58 -3.93 -11.71 9.45
N PRO A 59 -3.42 -11.26 10.61
CA PRO A 59 -4.01 -10.16 11.35
C PRO A 59 -3.34 -8.82 11.05
N HIS A 60 -4.08 -7.73 11.29
CA HIS A 60 -3.55 -6.37 11.37
C HIS A 60 -4.09 -5.63 12.58
N VAL A 61 -3.31 -4.68 13.12
CA VAL A 61 -3.67 -3.79 14.24
C VAL A 61 -3.06 -2.41 13.98
N GLY A 62 -3.77 -1.33 14.31
CA GLY A 62 -3.26 0.05 14.37
C GLY A 62 -2.96 0.69 13.01
N LEU A 63 -3.49 0.13 11.93
CA LEU A 63 -3.27 0.62 10.57
C LEU A 63 -4.52 0.47 9.70
N SER A 64 -4.49 1.06 8.52
CA SER A 64 -5.37 0.69 7.40
C SER A 64 -4.52 0.08 6.29
N THR A 65 -4.98 -1.04 5.69
CA THR A 65 -4.42 -1.54 4.43
C THR A 65 -5.13 -0.91 3.25
N VAL A 66 -4.38 -0.61 2.20
CA VAL A 66 -4.90 -0.03 0.97
C VAL A 66 -4.38 -0.85 -0.20
N SER A 67 -5.25 -1.64 -0.82
CA SER A 67 -4.93 -2.40 -2.03
C SER A 67 -5.42 -1.64 -3.25
N TYR A 68 -4.56 -1.47 -4.24
CA TYR A 68 -4.88 -0.82 -5.51
C TYR A 68 -4.20 -1.54 -6.66
N LEU A 69 -4.96 -2.00 -7.65
CA LEU A 69 -4.43 -2.75 -8.79
C LEU A 69 -4.42 -1.91 -10.08
N PHE A 70 -3.35 -2.07 -10.86
CA PHE A 70 -3.24 -1.61 -12.25
C PHE A 70 -3.74 -2.72 -13.20
N SER A 71 -3.48 -3.99 -12.86
CA SER A 71 -4.00 -5.18 -13.56
C SER A 71 -4.15 -6.35 -12.60
N GLY A 72 -4.96 -7.33 -12.98
CA GLY A 72 -5.21 -8.55 -12.21
C GLY A 72 -6.38 -8.44 -11.25
N GLU A 73 -6.61 -9.54 -10.53
CA GLU A 73 -7.67 -9.65 -9.51
C GLU A 73 -7.14 -10.36 -8.27
N ILE A 74 -7.49 -9.84 -7.09
CA ILE A 74 -7.25 -10.48 -5.79
C ILE A 74 -8.59 -10.57 -5.06
N MET A 75 -8.92 -11.77 -4.53
CA MET A 75 -10.07 -11.96 -3.66
C MET A 75 -9.70 -11.67 -2.22
N HIS A 76 -10.32 -10.66 -1.63
CA HIS A 76 -10.21 -10.32 -0.21
C HIS A 76 -11.33 -10.98 0.58
N ARG A 77 -10.99 -11.58 1.74
CA ARG A 77 -11.94 -12.05 2.76
C ARG A 77 -11.47 -11.60 4.13
N ASP A 78 -12.39 -11.15 4.98
CA ASP A 78 -12.03 -10.65 6.31
C ASP A 78 -12.94 -11.16 7.44
N SER A 79 -12.50 -10.91 8.67
CA SER A 79 -13.22 -11.33 9.89
C SER A 79 -14.50 -10.55 10.18
N LEU A 80 -14.80 -9.51 9.40
CA LEU A 80 -16.09 -8.80 9.43
C LEU A 80 -17.12 -9.48 8.50
N GLY A 81 -16.68 -10.46 7.69
CA GLY A 81 -17.53 -11.22 6.78
C GLY A 81 -17.59 -10.66 5.36
N TYR A 82 -16.68 -9.77 5.00
CA TYR A 82 -16.59 -9.31 3.61
C TYR A 82 -15.88 -10.34 2.74
N GLU A 83 -16.44 -10.55 1.55
CA GLU A 83 -15.84 -11.26 0.42
C GLU A 83 -15.87 -10.31 -0.77
N GLN A 84 -14.75 -9.75 -1.15
CA GLN A 84 -14.69 -8.68 -2.14
C GLN A 84 -13.50 -8.84 -3.08
N PRO A 85 -13.71 -9.16 -4.37
CA PRO A 85 -12.64 -9.08 -5.34
C PRO A 85 -12.24 -7.61 -5.55
N ILE A 86 -10.94 -7.36 -5.63
CA ILE A 86 -10.40 -6.09 -6.09
C ILE A 86 -9.89 -6.26 -7.51
N ARG A 87 -10.26 -5.33 -8.39
CA ARG A 87 -9.92 -5.27 -9.82
C ARG A 87 -9.20 -3.98 -10.16
N PRO A 88 -8.67 -3.83 -11.38
CA PRO A 88 -7.95 -2.62 -11.77
C PRO A 88 -8.72 -1.33 -11.51
N ARG A 89 -8.01 -0.34 -10.97
CA ARG A 89 -8.54 0.98 -10.60
C ARG A 89 -9.63 0.97 -9.53
N GLN A 90 -9.74 -0.12 -8.75
CA GLN A 90 -10.58 -0.19 -7.57
C GLN A 90 -9.72 -0.06 -6.31
N VAL A 91 -10.33 0.31 -5.21
CA VAL A 91 -9.67 0.45 -3.90
C VAL A 91 -10.38 -0.42 -2.89
N ASN A 92 -9.64 -1.32 -2.23
CA ASN A 92 -10.04 -1.91 -0.97
C ASN A 92 -9.35 -1.14 0.16
N TRP A 93 -10.14 -0.51 1.02
CA TRP A 93 -9.67 0.20 2.20
C TRP A 93 -10.14 -0.54 3.44
N MET A 94 -9.21 -1.22 4.12
CA MET A 94 -9.48 -1.98 5.33
C MET A 94 -8.81 -1.29 6.53
N THR A 95 -9.58 -0.68 7.41
CA THR A 95 -9.09 -0.12 8.67
C THR A 95 -9.08 -1.23 9.72
N ALA A 96 -7.89 -1.59 10.19
CA ALA A 96 -7.74 -2.64 11.20
C ALA A 96 -8.11 -2.16 12.61
N GLY A 97 -7.71 -0.94 12.96
CA GLY A 97 -8.00 -0.40 14.29
C GLY A 97 -7.53 -1.34 15.39
N SER A 98 -8.46 -1.72 16.28
CA SER A 98 -8.19 -2.65 17.40
C SER A 98 -7.83 -4.07 16.97
N GLY A 99 -8.13 -4.46 15.72
CA GLY A 99 -7.74 -5.73 15.13
C GLY A 99 -8.72 -6.25 14.09
N ILE A 100 -8.19 -6.73 12.98
CA ILE A 100 -8.91 -7.43 11.92
C ILE A 100 -8.01 -8.53 11.35
N THR A 101 -8.60 -9.61 10.86
CA THR A 101 -7.89 -10.63 10.09
C THR A 101 -8.43 -10.66 8.69
N HIS A 102 -7.57 -10.89 7.71
CA HIS A 102 -7.98 -11.07 6.32
C HIS A 102 -7.07 -12.03 5.56
N SER A 103 -7.55 -12.49 4.41
CA SER A 103 -6.79 -13.26 3.43
C SER A 103 -6.89 -12.62 2.05
N GLU A 104 -5.89 -12.90 1.20
CA GLU A 104 -5.83 -12.44 -0.18
C GLU A 104 -5.56 -13.64 -1.09
N ARG A 105 -6.53 -13.97 -1.96
CA ARG A 105 -6.52 -15.21 -2.77
C ARG A 105 -6.48 -14.89 -4.26
N PHE A 106 -5.65 -15.61 -5.01
CA PHE A 106 -5.51 -15.49 -6.47
C PHE A 106 -6.43 -16.46 -7.21
N GLU A 107 -7.72 -16.50 -6.84
CA GLU A 107 -8.70 -17.46 -7.39
C GLU A 107 -8.94 -17.24 -8.88
N HIS A 108 -9.06 -15.99 -9.33
CA HIS A 108 -9.23 -15.66 -10.74
C HIS A 108 -8.02 -16.11 -11.55
N ALA A 109 -6.83 -15.76 -11.13
CA ALA A 109 -5.59 -16.17 -11.80
C ALA A 109 -5.48 -17.72 -11.87
N ARG A 110 -5.84 -18.42 -10.81
CA ARG A 110 -5.86 -19.89 -10.77
C ARG A 110 -6.84 -20.48 -11.77
N ALA A 111 -7.99 -19.84 -11.97
CA ALA A 111 -9.03 -20.34 -12.87
C ALA A 111 -8.73 -20.09 -14.34
N VAL A 112 -8.12 -18.96 -14.73
CA VAL A 112 -8.00 -18.56 -16.13
C VAL A 112 -6.61 -18.02 -16.53
N GLY A 113 -5.67 -17.90 -15.57
CA GLY A 113 -4.44 -17.13 -15.74
C GLY A 113 -4.71 -15.63 -15.64
N ASP A 114 -3.70 -14.85 -15.21
CA ASP A 114 -3.85 -13.41 -15.06
C ASP A 114 -2.48 -12.71 -15.06
N ARG A 115 -2.48 -11.39 -15.16
CA ARG A 115 -1.29 -10.56 -14.97
C ARG A 115 -1.49 -9.64 -13.80
N LEU A 116 -0.80 -9.90 -12.71
CA LEU A 116 -0.89 -9.08 -11.50
C LEU A 116 0.09 -7.90 -11.56
N HIS A 117 -0.43 -6.71 -11.28
CA HIS A 117 0.34 -5.49 -11.11
C HIS A 117 -0.43 -4.52 -10.20
N GLY A 118 0.16 -4.11 -9.10
CA GLY A 118 -0.52 -3.22 -8.15
C GLY A 118 0.34 -2.79 -6.98
N ILE A 119 -0.28 -2.07 -6.07
CA ILE A 119 0.35 -1.56 -4.85
C ILE A 119 -0.46 -2.02 -3.63
N GLN A 120 0.27 -2.50 -2.63
CA GLN A 120 -0.22 -2.68 -1.26
C GLN A 120 0.45 -1.63 -0.38
N ALA A 121 -0.33 -0.72 0.19
CA ALA A 121 0.17 0.28 1.13
C ALA A 121 -0.49 0.10 2.50
N TRP A 122 0.23 0.47 3.57
CA TRP A 122 -0.35 0.61 4.90
C TRP A 122 -0.26 2.05 5.35
N VAL A 123 -1.38 2.53 5.86
CA VAL A 123 -1.55 3.85 6.45
C VAL A 123 -1.69 3.67 7.96
N ALA A 124 -0.68 4.04 8.73
CA ALA A 124 -0.71 3.96 10.17
C ALA A 124 -1.78 4.93 10.74
N LEU A 125 -2.44 4.51 11.80
CA LEU A 125 -3.44 5.35 12.46
C LEU A 125 -2.79 6.31 13.45
N PRO A 126 -3.32 7.55 13.61
CA PRO A 126 -3.01 8.39 14.77
C PRO A 126 -3.30 7.65 16.09
N GLU A 127 -2.59 7.98 17.15
CA GLU A 127 -2.67 7.29 18.44
C GLU A 127 -4.11 7.19 18.97
N GLU A 128 -4.88 8.26 18.86
CA GLU A 128 -6.28 8.31 19.30
C GLU A 128 -7.22 7.42 18.48
N PHE A 129 -6.77 6.91 17.31
CA PHE A 129 -7.56 6.03 16.44
C PHE A 129 -6.99 4.61 16.31
N GLU A 130 -5.87 4.30 16.97
CA GLU A 130 -5.27 2.95 16.89
C GLU A 130 -6.22 1.84 17.35
N GLU A 131 -7.10 2.13 18.31
CA GLU A 131 -8.09 1.18 18.84
C GLU A 131 -9.51 1.43 18.29
N THR A 132 -9.66 2.14 17.17
CA THR A 132 -10.97 2.29 16.52
C THR A 132 -11.53 0.93 16.10
N ALA A 133 -12.86 0.83 16.00
CA ALA A 133 -13.49 -0.39 15.50
C ALA A 133 -13.01 -0.69 14.06
N PRO A 134 -12.72 -1.97 13.72
CA PRO A 134 -12.32 -2.34 12.38
C PRO A 134 -13.44 -2.06 11.37
N SER A 135 -13.06 -1.76 10.13
CA SER A 135 -14.00 -1.51 9.04
C SER A 135 -13.40 -1.85 7.69
N PHE A 136 -14.26 -2.17 6.74
CA PHE A 136 -13.88 -2.42 5.35
C PHE A 136 -14.78 -1.61 4.41
N THR A 137 -14.18 -1.03 3.37
CA THR A 137 -14.92 -0.35 2.31
C THR A 137 -14.26 -0.61 0.96
N HIS A 138 -15.08 -0.99 -0.01
CA HIS A 138 -14.69 -1.12 -1.41
C HIS A 138 -15.15 0.09 -2.20
N TYR A 139 -14.24 0.66 -3.01
CA TYR A 139 -14.54 1.74 -3.94
C TYR A 139 -14.35 1.24 -5.37
N ALA A 140 -15.46 1.14 -6.12
CA ALA A 140 -15.41 0.84 -7.55
C ALA A 140 -14.64 1.94 -8.29
N GLY A 141 -13.92 1.59 -9.36
CA GLY A 141 -13.09 2.53 -10.11
C GLY A 141 -13.86 3.74 -10.66
N THR A 142 -15.13 3.54 -11.02
CA THR A 142 -16.04 4.61 -11.47
C THR A 142 -16.39 5.62 -10.38
N ASN A 143 -16.20 5.27 -9.11
CA ASN A 143 -16.50 6.12 -7.96
C ASN A 143 -15.26 6.87 -7.44
N LEU A 144 -14.08 6.61 -8.00
CA LEU A 144 -12.89 7.35 -7.66
C LEU A 144 -12.90 8.69 -8.39
N PRO A 145 -12.65 9.83 -7.69
CA PRO A 145 -12.43 11.10 -8.35
C PRO A 145 -11.27 10.98 -9.33
N HIS A 146 -11.46 11.47 -10.55
CA HIS A 146 -10.48 11.36 -11.63
C HIS A 146 -10.45 12.61 -12.48
N TRP A 147 -9.35 12.80 -13.17
CA TRP A 147 -9.16 13.90 -14.14
C TRP A 147 -8.32 13.43 -15.32
N ASN A 148 -8.39 14.16 -16.42
CA ASN A 148 -7.54 13.95 -17.58
C ASN A 148 -7.18 15.33 -18.13
N ASP A 149 -5.91 15.69 -18.06
CA ASP A 149 -5.39 16.95 -18.53
C ASP A 149 -3.91 16.83 -18.93
N GLY A 150 -3.52 17.51 -20.01
CA GLY A 150 -2.13 17.63 -20.44
C GLY A 150 -1.38 16.31 -20.65
N GLY A 151 -2.08 15.21 -21.00
CA GLY A 151 -1.51 13.87 -21.14
C GLY A 151 -1.31 13.13 -19.82
N VAL A 152 -1.97 13.61 -18.74
CA VAL A 152 -2.02 12.96 -17.43
C VAL A 152 -3.45 12.50 -17.16
N ALA A 153 -3.66 11.19 -16.99
CA ALA A 153 -4.91 10.64 -16.47
C ALA A 153 -4.71 10.25 -15.00
N GLY A 154 -5.37 10.98 -14.10
CA GLY A 154 -5.20 10.81 -12.66
C GLY A 154 -6.43 10.25 -11.96
N HIS A 155 -6.21 9.46 -10.91
CA HIS A 155 -7.23 8.93 -10.01
C HIS A 155 -6.84 9.23 -8.57
N LEU A 156 -7.71 9.91 -7.82
CA LEU A 156 -7.50 10.14 -6.40
C LEU A 156 -8.05 8.96 -5.60
N ILE A 157 -7.15 8.23 -4.96
CA ILE A 157 -7.45 7.01 -4.19
C ILE A 157 -7.96 7.36 -2.78
N ALA A 158 -7.29 8.32 -2.12
CA ALA A 158 -7.66 8.74 -0.77
C ALA A 158 -7.27 10.20 -0.50
N GLY A 159 -7.95 10.81 0.46
CA GLY A 159 -7.71 12.18 0.92
C GLY A 159 -8.11 13.26 -0.08
N SER A 160 -7.39 14.38 -0.10
CA SER A 160 -7.70 15.54 -0.93
C SER A 160 -6.47 16.08 -1.67
N ALA A 161 -6.54 16.11 -2.99
CA ALA A 161 -5.52 16.64 -3.87
C ALA A 161 -6.11 17.02 -5.22
N TYR A 162 -5.39 17.82 -6.02
CA TYR A 162 -5.79 18.19 -7.39
C TYR A 162 -7.21 18.80 -7.48
N GLY A 163 -7.65 19.51 -6.43
CA GLY A 163 -9.01 20.06 -6.35
C GLY A 163 -10.13 19.04 -6.11
N LEU A 164 -9.78 17.78 -5.84
CA LEU A 164 -10.69 16.67 -5.63
C LEU A 164 -10.61 16.16 -4.18
N THR A 165 -11.65 15.43 -3.74
CA THR A 165 -11.70 14.72 -2.47
C THR A 165 -12.24 13.31 -2.69
N ALA A 166 -11.48 12.30 -2.24
CA ALA A 166 -11.89 10.90 -2.33
C ALA A 166 -12.81 10.50 -1.18
N GLY A 167 -13.61 9.45 -1.40
CA GLY A 167 -14.57 8.95 -0.41
C GLY A 167 -13.97 8.10 0.72
N ALA A 168 -12.71 7.67 0.61
CA ALA A 168 -12.07 6.86 1.63
C ALA A 168 -11.97 7.62 2.97
N LYS A 169 -12.46 7.00 4.06
CA LYS A 169 -12.35 7.58 5.40
C LYS A 169 -10.92 7.47 5.89
N THR A 170 -10.20 8.59 5.88
CA THR A 170 -8.86 8.70 6.47
C THR A 170 -8.95 9.23 7.89
N HIS A 171 -8.00 8.83 8.76
CA HIS A 171 -7.95 9.26 10.17
C HIS A 171 -6.89 10.37 10.39
N SER A 172 -6.14 10.73 9.36
CA SER A 172 -5.21 11.85 9.34
C SER A 172 -5.26 12.55 7.98
N PRO A 173 -4.84 13.82 7.89
CA PRO A 173 -4.71 14.52 6.62
C PRO A 173 -3.67 13.82 5.73
N LEU A 174 -4.09 13.42 4.53
CA LEU A 174 -3.23 12.77 3.54
C LEU A 174 -3.77 12.95 2.13
N PHE A 175 -2.98 12.57 1.14
CA PHE A 175 -3.43 12.28 -0.21
C PHE A 175 -2.73 11.04 -0.76
N TYR A 176 -3.42 10.32 -1.62
CA TYR A 176 -2.88 9.18 -2.36
C TYR A 176 -3.51 9.16 -3.75
N ALA A 177 -2.69 9.23 -4.79
CA ALA A 177 -3.14 9.31 -6.17
C ALA A 177 -2.32 8.42 -7.11
N HIS A 178 -2.97 7.94 -8.16
CA HIS A 178 -2.39 7.21 -9.27
C HIS A 178 -2.43 8.10 -10.53
N LEU A 179 -1.31 8.20 -11.24
CA LEU A 179 -1.16 8.94 -12.48
C LEU A 179 -0.69 8.01 -13.59
N GLU A 180 -1.43 7.96 -14.69
CA GLU A 180 -0.98 7.45 -15.98
C GLU A 180 -0.54 8.63 -16.84
N MET A 181 0.68 8.60 -17.35
CA MET A 181 1.29 9.74 -18.00
C MET A 181 1.82 9.37 -19.40
N GLU A 182 1.41 10.13 -20.41
CA GLU A 182 1.96 10.06 -21.74
C GLU A 182 3.39 10.62 -21.79
N PRO A 183 4.25 10.14 -22.71
CA PRO A 183 5.58 10.71 -22.87
C PRO A 183 5.54 12.22 -23.10
N GLY A 184 6.31 12.96 -22.31
CA GLY A 184 6.34 14.43 -22.36
C GLY A 184 5.34 15.14 -21.47
N ALA A 185 4.33 14.44 -20.94
CA ALA A 185 3.39 15.00 -19.98
C ALA A 185 4.08 15.48 -18.69
N VAL A 186 3.57 16.53 -18.09
CA VAL A 186 4.09 17.12 -16.85
C VAL A 186 3.02 17.03 -15.77
N ALA A 187 3.40 16.54 -14.61
CA ALA A 187 2.55 16.51 -13.44
C ALA A 187 3.23 17.21 -12.25
N GLU A 188 2.41 17.57 -11.28
CA GLU A 188 2.85 18.19 -10.03
C GLU A 188 2.58 17.24 -8.86
N VAL A 189 3.46 17.24 -7.86
CA VAL A 189 3.20 16.64 -6.55
C VAL A 189 2.57 17.70 -5.66
N PRO A 190 1.34 17.49 -5.11
CA PRO A 190 0.68 18.46 -4.23
C PRO A 190 1.58 18.89 -3.06
N ASP A 191 1.59 20.17 -2.75
CA ASP A 191 2.52 20.77 -1.76
C ASP A 191 1.87 21.12 -0.41
N LYS A 192 0.59 20.74 -0.21
CA LYS A 192 -0.18 21.08 0.99
C LYS A 192 0.23 20.31 2.25
N HIS A 193 0.95 19.20 2.09
CA HIS A 193 1.36 18.34 3.21
C HIS A 193 2.86 18.40 3.44
N GLU A 194 3.26 18.21 4.70
CA GLU A 194 4.67 18.29 5.09
C GLU A 194 5.51 17.18 4.47
N GLU A 195 5.04 15.93 4.52
CA GLU A 195 5.76 14.80 3.97
C GLU A 195 5.11 14.29 2.68
N ARG A 196 5.93 14.15 1.63
CA ARG A 196 5.45 13.80 0.29
C ARG A 196 6.47 12.96 -0.44
N ALA A 197 5.95 12.07 -1.28
CA ALA A 197 6.77 11.27 -2.19
C ALA A 197 6.01 10.99 -3.49
N LEU A 198 6.77 10.60 -4.51
CA LEU A 198 6.24 9.91 -5.67
C LEU A 198 6.98 8.59 -5.85
N TYR A 199 6.28 7.57 -6.34
CA TYR A 199 6.82 6.26 -6.66
C TYR A 199 6.56 5.92 -8.13
N ILE A 200 7.59 5.51 -8.85
CA ILE A 200 7.49 5.14 -10.26
C ILE A 200 7.20 3.64 -10.33
N ALA A 201 5.96 3.27 -10.63
CA ALA A 201 5.55 1.88 -10.76
C ALA A 201 5.93 1.30 -12.14
N ALA A 202 5.89 2.12 -13.18
CA ALA A 202 6.33 1.76 -14.53
C ALA A 202 6.85 2.98 -15.29
N GLY A 203 7.72 2.73 -16.26
CA GLY A 203 8.28 3.79 -17.11
C GLY A 203 9.40 4.56 -16.45
N ALA A 204 9.60 5.80 -16.90
CA ALA A 204 10.65 6.70 -16.43
C ALA A 204 10.16 8.15 -16.41
N ILE A 205 10.62 8.90 -15.42
CA ILE A 205 10.35 10.34 -15.30
C ILE A 205 11.64 11.15 -15.24
N GLU A 206 11.52 12.44 -15.45
CA GLU A 206 12.57 13.42 -15.19
C GLU A 206 12.12 14.43 -14.15
N MET A 207 12.93 14.68 -13.12
CA MET A 207 12.72 15.72 -12.14
C MET A 207 14.05 16.46 -11.91
N HIS A 208 14.04 17.79 -11.97
CA HIS A 208 15.24 18.63 -11.83
C HIS A 208 16.40 18.24 -12.77
N GLY A 209 16.08 17.82 -14.00
CA GLY A 209 17.08 17.41 -15.01
C GLY A 209 17.67 16.02 -14.79
N THR A 210 17.27 15.30 -13.75
CA THR A 210 17.70 13.92 -13.50
C THR A 210 16.59 12.94 -13.88
N ARG A 211 16.97 11.85 -14.55
CA ARG A 211 16.05 10.76 -14.93
C ARG A 211 15.98 9.73 -13.81
N TYR A 212 14.76 9.27 -13.54
CA TYR A 212 14.42 8.23 -12.56
C TYR A 212 13.59 7.14 -13.22
N GLU A 213 13.75 5.90 -12.76
CA GLU A 213 13.19 4.70 -13.37
C GLU A 213 12.18 4.00 -12.46
N ALA A 214 11.43 3.05 -13.03
CA ALA A 214 10.54 2.20 -12.26
C ALA A 214 11.23 1.51 -11.07
N GLY A 215 10.53 1.42 -9.94
CA GLY A 215 11.05 0.85 -8.69
C GLY A 215 11.66 1.89 -7.74
N GLN A 216 11.70 3.17 -8.13
CA GLN A 216 12.24 4.25 -7.31
C GLN A 216 11.13 5.08 -6.66
N MET A 217 11.27 5.35 -5.36
CA MET A 217 10.48 6.36 -4.63
C MET A 217 11.33 7.59 -4.38
N LEU A 218 10.84 8.75 -4.80
CA LEU A 218 11.47 10.04 -4.56
C LEU A 218 10.77 10.71 -3.39
N VAL A 219 11.49 10.87 -2.28
CA VAL A 219 11.03 11.63 -1.11
C VAL A 219 11.32 13.10 -1.36
N LEU A 220 10.33 13.95 -1.17
CA LEU A 220 10.38 15.35 -1.56
C LEU A 220 10.39 16.25 -0.31
N GLY A 221 11.26 17.25 -0.33
CA GLY A 221 11.24 18.35 0.62
C GLY A 221 10.20 19.40 0.29
N ALA A 222 10.18 20.49 1.05
CA ALA A 222 9.23 21.57 0.90
C ALA A 222 9.24 22.22 -0.50
N GLY A 223 8.09 22.78 -0.88
CA GLY A 223 7.88 23.53 -2.11
C GLY A 223 7.28 22.71 -3.25
N ALA A 224 6.80 23.41 -4.26
CA ALA A 224 6.20 22.79 -5.44
C ALA A 224 7.21 21.91 -6.19
N SER A 225 6.75 20.75 -6.64
CA SER A 225 7.58 19.77 -7.32
C SER A 225 6.88 19.27 -8.58
N HIS A 226 7.46 19.57 -9.74
CA HIS A 226 6.99 19.12 -11.04
C HIS A 226 7.92 18.04 -11.56
N PHE A 227 7.36 17.07 -12.27
CA PHE A 227 8.10 16.03 -12.96
C PHE A 227 7.49 15.75 -14.34
N LYS A 228 8.33 15.26 -15.25
CA LYS A 228 7.96 15.03 -16.64
C LYS A 228 8.14 13.56 -16.99
N ALA A 229 7.13 12.94 -17.58
CA ALA A 229 7.24 11.59 -18.11
C ALA A 229 8.21 11.53 -19.30
N LYS A 230 9.15 10.63 -19.25
CA LYS A 230 10.11 10.38 -20.37
C LYS A 230 9.63 9.27 -21.28
N THR A 231 8.85 8.36 -20.73
CA THR A 231 8.17 7.27 -21.42
C THR A 231 6.71 7.26 -20.95
N HIS A 232 5.88 6.39 -21.51
CA HIS A 232 4.61 6.08 -20.88
C HIS A 232 4.88 5.63 -19.44
N SER A 233 4.30 6.26 -18.45
CA SER A 233 4.66 6.07 -17.04
C SER A 233 3.46 5.95 -16.12
N THR A 234 3.54 5.00 -15.19
CA THR A 234 2.59 4.82 -14.08
C THR A 234 3.25 5.30 -12.81
N VAL A 235 2.69 6.32 -12.18
CA VAL A 235 3.27 6.97 -10.99
C VAL A 235 2.25 7.03 -9.87
N MET A 236 2.67 6.62 -8.67
CA MET A 236 1.90 6.85 -7.45
C MET A 236 2.42 8.11 -6.76
N VAL A 237 1.52 8.96 -6.31
CA VAL A 237 1.86 10.19 -5.58
C VAL A 237 1.17 10.13 -4.23
N LEU A 238 1.94 10.32 -3.16
CA LEU A 238 1.43 10.15 -1.80
C LEU A 238 2.06 11.17 -0.85
N GLY A 239 1.35 11.45 0.21
CA GLY A 239 1.83 12.33 1.27
C GLY A 239 0.79 12.56 2.35
N GLY A 240 1.21 13.21 3.42
CA GLY A 240 0.35 13.55 4.54
C GLY A 240 1.10 14.25 5.65
N GLU A 241 0.37 14.55 6.72
CA GLU A 241 0.97 15.13 7.92
C GLU A 241 1.65 14.03 8.75
N PRO A 242 2.81 14.32 9.36
CA PRO A 242 3.44 13.41 10.32
C PRO A 242 2.50 13.08 11.47
N ILE A 243 2.38 11.80 11.81
CA ILE A 243 1.54 11.32 12.93
C ILE A 243 2.36 10.89 14.15
N GLY A 244 3.67 11.19 14.16
CA GLY A 244 4.60 10.76 15.19
C GLY A 244 5.16 9.36 14.97
N GLU A 245 6.03 8.91 15.88
CA GLU A 245 6.69 7.61 15.77
C GLU A 245 5.69 6.46 15.86
N ARG A 246 5.88 5.45 15.00
CA ARG A 246 5.14 4.19 15.02
C ARG A 246 6.13 3.03 14.99
N HIS A 247 5.83 2.02 15.81
CA HIS A 247 6.56 0.76 15.82
C HIS A 247 5.85 -0.24 14.92
N ILE A 248 6.63 -1.10 14.26
CA ILE A 248 6.12 -2.20 13.44
C ILE A 248 6.67 -3.48 14.06
N PHE A 249 5.79 -4.43 14.27
CA PHE A 249 6.12 -5.81 14.59
C PHE A 249 5.27 -6.73 13.71
N TRP A 250 5.91 -7.41 12.78
CA TRP A 250 5.25 -8.23 11.76
C TRP A 250 4.18 -7.42 10.98
N ASN A 251 2.87 -7.72 11.18
CA ASN A 251 1.74 -7.02 10.55
C ASN A 251 1.03 -6.04 11.49
N PHE A 252 1.62 -5.76 12.64
CA PHE A 252 1.08 -4.88 13.66
C PHE A 252 1.82 -3.55 13.68
N VAL A 253 1.07 -2.48 13.84
CA VAL A 253 1.58 -1.11 13.98
C VAL A 253 0.97 -0.49 15.23
N SER A 254 1.76 0.21 16.02
CA SER A 254 1.26 0.99 17.15
C SER A 254 2.30 2.02 17.62
N SER A 255 1.85 3.07 18.30
CA SER A 255 2.67 3.98 19.10
C SER A 255 3.24 3.29 20.35
N SER A 256 2.61 2.18 20.81
CA SER A 256 2.98 1.42 22.00
C SER A 256 3.56 0.05 21.66
N LYS A 257 4.77 -0.25 22.16
CA LYS A 257 5.39 -1.58 22.05
C LYS A 257 4.62 -2.64 22.84
N ASP A 258 4.01 -2.25 23.96
CA ASP A 258 3.21 -3.17 24.76
C ASP A 258 1.95 -3.60 24.00
N ARG A 259 1.36 -2.70 23.23
CA ARG A 259 0.22 -3.03 22.36
C ARG A 259 0.61 -4.03 21.26
N LEU A 260 1.81 -3.90 20.69
CA LEU A 260 2.31 -4.87 19.71
C LEU A 260 2.53 -6.25 20.35
N ALA A 261 3.10 -6.30 21.55
CA ALA A 261 3.26 -7.55 22.30
C ALA A 261 1.91 -8.21 22.63
N GLN A 262 0.92 -7.40 23.01
CA GLN A 262 -0.46 -7.87 23.25
C GLN A 262 -1.06 -8.46 21.95
N ALA A 263 -0.94 -7.76 20.82
CA ALA A 263 -1.46 -8.25 19.53
C ALA A 263 -0.82 -9.58 19.12
N ALA A 264 0.50 -9.72 19.31
CA ALA A 264 1.21 -10.97 19.07
C ALA A 264 0.69 -12.11 19.97
N SER A 265 0.50 -11.83 21.27
CA SER A 265 -0.08 -12.79 22.23
C SER A 265 -1.51 -13.19 21.86
N ASP A 266 -2.31 -12.23 21.40
CA ASP A 266 -3.70 -12.47 20.98
C ASP A 266 -3.75 -13.37 19.75
N TRP A 267 -2.87 -13.14 18.78
CA TRP A 267 -2.77 -13.98 17.58
C TRP A 267 -2.32 -15.40 17.92
N MET A 268 -1.23 -15.56 18.67
CA MET A 268 -0.74 -16.87 19.09
C MET A 268 -1.76 -17.69 19.89
N ALA A 269 -2.59 -17.03 20.67
CA ALA A 269 -3.62 -17.66 21.48
C ALA A 269 -4.96 -17.87 20.72
N GLY A 270 -5.03 -17.55 19.43
CA GLY A 270 -6.25 -17.70 18.62
C GLY A 270 -7.40 -16.79 19.05
N ARG A 271 -7.10 -15.64 19.70
CA ARG A 271 -8.13 -14.69 20.14
C ARG A 271 -8.62 -13.75 19.02
N MET A 272 -7.90 -13.68 17.90
CA MET A 272 -8.34 -12.92 16.73
C MET A 272 -9.11 -13.84 15.79
N LYS A 273 -10.37 -13.50 15.53
CA LYS A 273 -11.27 -14.27 14.66
C LYS A 273 -10.72 -14.34 13.24
N LEU A 274 -10.71 -15.54 12.64
CA LEU A 274 -10.40 -15.71 11.22
C LEU A 274 -11.61 -15.31 10.34
N PRO A 275 -11.41 -15.06 9.03
CA PRO A 275 -12.51 -14.85 8.09
C PRO A 275 -13.40 -16.10 8.02
N ASP A 276 -14.72 -15.95 8.18
CA ASP A 276 -15.64 -17.10 8.22
C ASP A 276 -15.58 -17.96 6.93
N ALA A 277 -15.34 -17.31 5.79
CA ALA A 277 -15.26 -17.98 4.48
C ALA A 277 -13.85 -18.52 4.15
N ASP A 278 -12.85 -18.32 5.04
CA ASP A 278 -11.44 -18.71 4.81
C ASP A 278 -10.71 -18.96 6.13
N ASP A 279 -11.27 -19.82 6.99
CA ASP A 279 -10.77 -20.15 8.32
C ASP A 279 -9.90 -21.42 8.39
N GLY A 280 -9.76 -22.13 7.24
CA GLY A 280 -9.08 -23.42 7.18
C GLY A 280 -7.55 -23.35 7.36
N GLU A 281 -6.94 -22.18 7.17
CA GLU A 281 -5.49 -21.98 7.28
C GLU A 281 -5.14 -20.51 7.58
N PHE A 282 -4.02 -20.31 8.28
CA PHE A 282 -3.54 -18.97 8.63
C PHE A 282 -2.02 -18.87 8.57
N ILE A 283 -1.49 -17.68 8.63
CA ILE A 283 -0.05 -17.43 8.73
C ILE A 283 0.31 -17.36 10.22
N PRO A 284 1.12 -18.30 10.76
CA PRO A 284 1.56 -18.20 12.14
C PRO A 284 2.45 -16.98 12.36
N LEU A 285 2.51 -16.51 13.62
CA LEU A 285 3.47 -15.47 13.99
C LEU A 285 4.89 -16.00 13.73
N PRO A 286 5.77 -15.26 13.03
CA PRO A 286 7.14 -15.71 12.80
C PRO A 286 7.91 -15.79 14.13
N ASP A 287 8.77 -16.81 14.26
CA ASP A 287 9.59 -17.03 15.47
C ASP A 287 10.55 -15.86 15.75
N GLU A 288 11.05 -15.21 14.69
CA GLU A 288 11.76 -13.93 14.76
C GLU A 288 11.17 -12.99 13.71
N PRO A 289 10.60 -11.84 14.13
CA PRO A 289 10.19 -10.82 13.18
C PRO A 289 11.44 -10.31 12.45
N ALA A 290 11.35 -10.21 11.12
CA ALA A 290 12.43 -9.65 10.32
C ALA A 290 12.81 -8.27 10.89
N GLN A 291 13.93 -8.19 11.57
CA GLN A 291 14.49 -6.93 12.04
C GLN A 291 14.68 -6.04 10.81
N PRO A 292 14.37 -4.74 10.89
CA PRO A 292 14.74 -3.81 9.83
C PRO A 292 16.25 -3.96 9.64
N ALA A 293 16.67 -4.21 8.40
CA ALA A 293 18.08 -4.39 8.06
C ALA A 293 18.88 -3.30 8.78
N SER A 294 19.77 -3.74 9.69
CA SER A 294 20.74 -2.85 10.33
C SER A 294 21.49 -2.14 9.21
N ALA A 295 21.58 -0.82 9.31
CA ALA A 295 22.38 -0.03 8.40
C ALA A 295 23.81 -0.59 8.47
N GLU A 296 24.24 -1.35 7.47
CA GLU A 296 25.66 -1.55 7.26
C GLU A 296 26.27 -0.18 6.99
N LYS A 297 27.36 0.08 7.72
CA LYS A 297 28.10 1.34 7.80
C LYS A 297 28.67 1.80 6.47
#